data_66597c19636ea17d1f3915c697b79afa
#
_entry.id   66597c19636ea17d1f3915c697b79afa
#
_cell.length_a   1.000
_cell.length_b   1.000
_cell.length_c   1.000
_cell.angle_alpha   90.00
_cell.angle_beta   90.00
_cell.angle_gamma   90.00
#
_symmetry.space_group_name_H-M   'P 1'
#
loop_
_entity.id
_entity.type
_entity.pdbx_description
1 polymer ?
#
loop_
_entity_poly.entity_id
_entity_poly.type
_entity_poly.pdbx_seq_one_letter_code
_entity_poly.pdbx_strand_id
1 'polypeptide(L)'
;MGPLAGIKVVEFTGIGPGPMCGMLLADLGATVLRIDRAEPSDLGVARPLRYDLLLRGRGCLAVDLKRPEGKALALRLIERADALIEGFRPGVMERLGLGPEDCLARNPRLIYGRVTGWGQEGPLAQAAGHDLNYIALAGAVHAFGRHGQAPTPPLNLIGDFGGGALYLAFGVVCGILEAQRSGRGQVVDAAMVDGTASLMTAFHGMMAAGLGSHERGTNILDTGAHFYEVYECSDGRWISVAAIEGKFYAELLRRLDIDPATLPPQMDREHWPEAKARLTALFKTRTRDEWCALLEGTDACFAPVLTTDEAPHHPHNKMRRTYVEIDGIVQPASAPRFSRTIPDLPIPPQPPRGLDEAEAILADWLEPAETAALRAAGTIG
;
A
#
# COMPACT_ATOMS: atom_id res chain seq x y z
N MET A 1 17.17 15.28 -0.15
CA MET A 1 16.57 14.80 1.12
C MET A 1 15.05 14.93 1.07
N GLY A 2 14.35 13.89 1.41
CA GLY A 2 12.88 13.84 1.40
C GLY A 2 12.23 14.61 2.56
N PRO A 3 10.87 14.72 2.57
CA PRO A 3 10.13 15.47 3.59
C PRO A 3 10.23 14.86 5.00
N LEU A 4 10.58 13.59 5.13
CA LEU A 4 10.80 12.90 6.41
C LEU A 4 12.27 12.83 6.82
N ALA A 5 13.15 13.61 6.18
CA ALA A 5 14.56 13.67 6.57
C ALA A 5 14.70 14.04 8.06
N GLY A 6 15.52 13.27 8.78
CA GLY A 6 15.72 13.41 10.23
C GLY A 6 14.76 12.60 11.09
N ILE A 7 13.72 12.00 10.52
CA ILE A 7 12.83 11.06 11.22
C ILE A 7 13.47 9.67 11.25
N LYS A 8 13.50 9.05 12.42
CA LYS A 8 14.06 7.72 12.66
C LYS A 8 12.96 6.71 12.99
N VAL A 9 12.93 5.59 12.28
CA VAL A 9 11.93 4.55 12.46
C VAL A 9 12.58 3.18 12.65
N VAL A 10 12.21 2.48 13.70
CA VAL A 10 12.56 1.06 13.90
C VAL A 10 11.44 0.21 13.35
N GLU A 11 11.75 -0.68 12.41
CA GLU A 11 10.80 -1.63 11.84
C GLU A 11 11.12 -3.04 12.30
N PHE A 12 10.16 -3.72 12.92
CA PHE A 12 10.30 -5.15 13.17
C PHE A 12 9.77 -5.94 11.98
N THR A 13 10.60 -6.87 11.50
CA THR A 13 10.32 -7.68 10.32
C THR A 13 8.95 -8.35 10.36
N GLY A 14 8.24 -8.22 9.25
CA GLY A 14 6.95 -8.83 8.96
C GLY A 14 6.77 -9.07 7.46
N ILE A 15 5.54 -9.28 7.05
CA ILE A 15 5.11 -9.38 5.64
C ILE A 15 4.00 -8.39 5.35
N GLY A 16 3.77 -8.09 4.07
CA GLY A 16 2.64 -7.27 3.62
C GLY A 16 2.72 -5.81 4.09
N PRO A 17 1.79 -5.36 4.97
CA PRO A 17 1.59 -3.95 5.28
C PRO A 17 2.74 -3.30 6.05
N GLY A 18 3.40 -4.01 6.96
CA GLY A 18 4.55 -3.47 7.72
C GLY A 18 5.69 -3.06 6.78
N PRO A 19 6.24 -3.99 5.97
CA PRO A 19 7.26 -3.68 4.97
C PRO A 19 6.85 -2.58 3.97
N MET A 20 5.60 -2.55 3.52
CA MET A 20 5.11 -1.48 2.66
C MET A 20 5.11 -0.12 3.37
N CYS A 21 4.68 -0.06 4.63
CA CYS A 21 4.75 1.16 5.44
C CYS A 21 6.20 1.63 5.61
N GLY A 22 7.11 0.73 6.01
CA GLY A 22 8.53 1.04 6.14
C GLY A 22 9.15 1.54 4.84
N MET A 23 8.80 0.95 3.69
CA MET A 23 9.22 1.41 2.37
C MET A 23 8.72 2.84 2.07
N LEU A 24 7.44 3.11 2.33
CA LEU A 24 6.87 4.44 2.09
C LEU A 24 7.56 5.52 2.92
N LEU A 25 7.84 5.24 4.19
CA LEU A 25 8.55 6.19 5.07
C LEU A 25 10.01 6.40 4.60
N ALA A 26 10.71 5.32 4.24
CA ALA A 26 12.08 5.39 3.72
C ALA A 26 12.14 6.12 2.37
N ASP A 27 11.22 5.82 1.45
CA ASP A 27 11.11 6.49 0.15
C ASP A 27 10.91 8.01 0.30
N LEU A 28 10.34 8.47 1.41
CA LEU A 28 10.15 9.88 1.72
C LEU A 28 11.28 10.47 2.57
N GLY A 29 12.35 9.73 2.82
CA GLY A 29 13.59 10.21 3.43
C GLY A 29 13.73 9.95 4.92
N ALA A 30 12.85 9.16 5.55
CA ALA A 30 13.07 8.69 6.91
C ALA A 30 14.24 7.69 6.96
N THR A 31 15.01 7.73 8.04
CA THR A 31 16.02 6.70 8.34
C THR A 31 15.29 5.51 8.97
N VAL A 32 15.04 4.48 8.19
CA VAL A 32 14.35 3.28 8.65
C VAL A 32 15.35 2.15 8.88
N LEU A 33 15.39 1.62 10.11
CA LEU A 33 16.17 0.45 10.47
C LEU A 33 15.28 -0.75 10.69
N ARG A 34 15.44 -1.77 9.85
CA ARG A 34 14.72 -3.01 9.96
C ARG A 34 15.47 -4.00 10.86
N ILE A 35 14.77 -4.54 11.84
CA ILE A 35 15.24 -5.61 12.71
C ILE A 35 14.65 -6.92 12.20
N ASP A 36 15.51 -7.76 11.62
CA ASP A 36 15.19 -9.10 11.14
C ASP A 36 15.52 -10.16 12.18
N ARG A 37 14.97 -11.34 11.98
CA ARG A 37 15.36 -12.52 12.75
C ARG A 37 16.77 -12.95 12.35
N ALA A 38 17.50 -13.51 13.30
CA ALA A 38 18.80 -14.12 13.04
C ALA A 38 18.70 -15.34 12.11
N GLU A 39 17.58 -16.05 12.15
CA GLU A 39 17.29 -17.18 11.29
C GLU A 39 16.23 -16.85 10.25
N PRO A 40 16.34 -17.37 9.01
CA PRO A 40 15.33 -17.20 7.98
C PRO A 40 13.95 -17.68 8.44
N SER A 41 12.90 -17.03 7.99
CA SER A 41 11.52 -17.43 8.23
C SER A 41 10.86 -17.86 6.90
N ASP A 42 9.86 -18.74 7.00
CA ASP A 42 9.02 -19.23 5.89
C ASP A 42 7.77 -18.35 5.67
N LEU A 43 7.79 -17.09 6.14
CA LEU A 43 6.65 -16.20 6.03
C LEU A 43 6.47 -15.68 4.59
N GLY A 44 5.23 -15.69 4.13
CA GLY A 44 4.84 -15.14 2.84
C GLY A 44 5.28 -16.00 1.64
N VAL A 45 5.42 -15.37 0.48
CA VAL A 45 5.87 -16.01 -0.76
C VAL A 45 7.37 -15.82 -0.90
N ALA A 46 8.13 -16.93 -0.85
CA ALA A 46 9.59 -16.90 -0.99
C ALA A 46 10.02 -16.31 -2.33
N ARG A 47 10.95 -15.36 -2.29
CA ARG A 47 11.56 -14.75 -3.47
C ARG A 47 13.01 -14.34 -3.17
N PRO A 48 13.91 -14.27 -4.16
CA PRO A 48 15.24 -13.72 -3.94
C PRO A 48 15.14 -12.26 -3.48
N LEU A 49 15.98 -11.87 -2.51
CA LEU A 49 15.92 -10.58 -1.83
C LEU A 49 15.89 -9.38 -2.79
N ARG A 50 16.69 -9.42 -3.86
CA ARG A 50 16.74 -8.33 -4.86
C ARG A 50 15.37 -8.01 -5.50
N TYR A 51 14.43 -8.96 -5.50
CA TYR A 51 13.09 -8.81 -6.03
C TYR A 51 12.04 -8.50 -4.96
N ASP A 52 12.43 -8.44 -3.69
CA ASP A 52 11.55 -8.03 -2.60
C ASP A 52 11.58 -6.50 -2.43
N LEU A 53 11.00 -5.82 -3.41
CA LEU A 53 11.08 -4.36 -3.54
C LEU A 53 10.47 -3.61 -2.37
N LEU A 54 9.59 -4.26 -1.60
CA LEU A 54 9.06 -3.68 -0.37
C LEU A 54 10.13 -3.46 0.70
N LEU A 55 11.31 -4.06 0.55
CA LEU A 55 12.41 -3.96 1.50
C LEU A 55 13.46 -2.91 1.12
N ARG A 56 13.27 -2.16 0.03
CA ARG A 56 14.19 -1.12 -0.43
C ARG A 56 14.29 0.06 0.55
N GLY A 57 15.38 0.81 0.46
CA GLY A 57 15.55 2.09 1.18
C GLY A 57 15.93 1.95 2.66
N ARG A 58 16.26 0.75 3.15
CA ARG A 58 16.45 0.49 4.58
C ARG A 58 17.76 -0.22 4.90
N GLY A 59 18.35 0.15 6.05
CA GLY A 59 19.32 -0.69 6.73
C GLY A 59 18.64 -1.88 7.41
N CYS A 60 19.34 -3.00 7.55
CA CYS A 60 18.78 -4.22 8.12
C CYS A 60 19.78 -4.90 9.06
N LEU A 61 19.33 -5.23 10.27
CA LEU A 61 20.11 -5.99 11.27
C LEU A 61 19.42 -7.32 11.57
N ALA A 62 20.22 -8.39 11.62
CA ALA A 62 19.77 -9.67 12.15
C ALA A 62 19.95 -9.70 13.67
N VAL A 63 18.85 -9.77 14.43
CA VAL A 63 18.89 -9.72 15.90
C VAL A 63 18.01 -10.82 16.48
N ASP A 64 18.58 -11.63 17.39
CA ASP A 64 17.79 -12.56 18.19
C ASP A 64 17.17 -11.84 19.40
N LEU A 65 15.91 -11.43 19.24
CA LEU A 65 15.15 -10.73 20.27
C LEU A 65 14.79 -11.59 21.51
N LYS A 66 15.04 -12.89 21.46
CA LYS A 66 14.84 -13.78 22.62
C LYS A 66 16.04 -13.70 23.59
N ARG A 67 17.19 -13.26 23.10
CA ARG A 67 18.38 -13.05 23.94
C ARG A 67 18.31 -11.70 24.64
N PRO A 68 18.74 -11.62 25.90
CA PRO A 68 18.76 -10.35 26.64
C PRO A 68 19.54 -9.23 25.93
N GLU A 69 20.65 -9.57 25.26
CA GLU A 69 21.49 -8.63 24.52
C GLU A 69 20.76 -8.05 23.31
N GLY A 70 20.09 -8.90 22.53
CA GLY A 70 19.31 -8.47 21.37
C GLY A 70 18.13 -7.58 21.75
N LYS A 71 17.42 -7.93 22.83
CA LYS A 71 16.39 -7.08 23.42
C LYS A 71 16.96 -5.74 23.89
N ALA A 72 18.10 -5.74 24.59
CA ALA A 72 18.74 -4.51 25.08
C ALA A 72 19.13 -3.58 23.91
N LEU A 73 19.68 -4.13 22.82
CA LEU A 73 19.98 -3.37 21.61
C LEU A 73 18.70 -2.78 20.98
N ALA A 74 17.65 -3.57 20.83
CA ALA A 74 16.38 -3.09 20.28
C ALA A 74 15.81 -1.92 21.11
N LEU A 75 15.78 -2.04 22.45
CA LEU A 75 15.34 -0.96 23.34
C LEU A 75 16.23 0.29 23.20
N ARG A 76 17.54 0.12 23.02
CA ARG A 76 18.47 1.23 22.83
C ARG A 76 18.22 1.98 21.53
N LEU A 77 17.89 1.28 20.46
CA LEU A 77 17.50 1.88 19.18
C LEU A 77 16.16 2.62 19.29
N ILE A 78 15.20 2.04 20.00
CA ILE A 78 13.89 2.62 20.27
C ILE A 78 13.98 3.93 21.07
N GLU A 79 14.91 4.04 22.02
CA GLU A 79 15.16 5.29 22.75
C GLU A 79 15.49 6.47 21.84
N ARG A 80 15.98 6.20 20.62
CA ARG A 80 16.40 7.19 19.64
C ARG A 80 15.46 7.30 18.43
N ALA A 81 14.41 6.51 18.39
CA ALA A 81 13.45 6.49 17.32
C ALA A 81 12.31 7.50 17.53
N ASP A 82 11.80 8.08 16.45
CA ASP A 82 10.55 8.83 16.47
C ASP A 82 9.36 7.88 16.40
N ALA A 83 9.52 6.75 15.71
CA ALA A 83 8.50 5.73 15.61
C ALA A 83 9.09 4.30 15.61
N LEU A 84 8.24 3.36 16.01
CA LEU A 84 8.42 1.93 15.84
C LEU A 84 7.24 1.41 15.02
N ILE A 85 7.48 0.47 14.10
CA ILE A 85 6.41 -0.24 13.38
C ILE A 85 6.59 -1.75 13.52
N GLU A 86 5.49 -2.46 13.80
CA GLU A 86 5.47 -3.91 13.92
C GLU A 86 4.16 -4.49 13.37
N GLY A 87 4.19 -5.76 12.95
CA GLY A 87 3.03 -6.46 12.40
C GLY A 87 2.85 -7.85 13.01
N PHE A 88 3.25 -8.07 14.25
CA PHE A 88 3.05 -9.35 14.92
C PHE A 88 1.63 -9.49 15.47
N ARG A 89 1.26 -10.72 15.79
CA ARG A 89 -0.01 -10.98 16.49
C ARG A 89 -0.01 -10.29 17.86
N PRO A 90 -1.18 -9.84 18.34
CA PRO A 90 -1.31 -9.22 19.67
C PRO A 90 -0.63 -10.03 20.79
N GLY A 91 0.11 -9.35 21.65
CA GLY A 91 0.83 -9.95 22.77
C GLY A 91 2.21 -10.52 22.44
N VAL A 92 2.65 -10.55 21.18
CA VAL A 92 3.99 -11.06 20.82
C VAL A 92 5.07 -10.11 21.30
N MET A 93 4.95 -8.82 21.02
CA MET A 93 5.91 -7.80 21.44
C MET A 93 5.95 -7.66 22.97
N GLU A 94 4.82 -7.75 23.62
CA GLU A 94 4.71 -7.75 25.08
C GLU A 94 5.48 -8.92 25.71
N ARG A 95 5.35 -10.14 25.15
CA ARG A 95 6.13 -11.31 25.62
C ARG A 95 7.61 -11.18 25.39
N LEU A 96 8.04 -10.42 24.39
CA LEU A 96 9.45 -10.11 24.17
C LEU A 96 9.96 -8.99 25.09
N GLY A 97 9.08 -8.31 25.85
CA GLY A 97 9.37 -7.13 26.65
C GLY A 97 9.75 -5.93 25.78
N LEU A 98 9.10 -5.84 24.61
CA LEU A 98 9.17 -4.78 23.62
C LEU A 98 7.75 -4.25 23.33
N GLY A 99 6.81 -4.47 24.24
CA GLY A 99 5.45 -3.97 24.14
C GLY A 99 5.38 -2.44 24.27
N PRO A 100 4.19 -1.85 24.03
CA PRO A 100 4.02 -0.40 24.11
C PRO A 100 4.43 0.19 25.46
N GLU A 101 4.10 -0.46 26.56
CA GLU A 101 4.46 0.01 27.92
C GLU A 101 5.98 0.05 28.12
N ASP A 102 6.68 -1.02 27.74
CA ASP A 102 8.14 -1.11 27.84
C ASP A 102 8.83 -0.03 26.99
N CYS A 103 8.36 0.14 25.75
CA CYS A 103 8.97 1.07 24.81
C CYS A 103 8.68 2.54 25.17
N LEU A 104 7.44 2.88 25.57
CA LEU A 104 7.04 4.23 25.97
C LEU A 104 7.69 4.63 27.31
N ALA A 105 7.96 3.68 28.20
CA ALA A 105 8.73 3.95 29.43
C ALA A 105 10.18 4.38 29.10
N ARG A 106 10.75 3.87 27.99
CA ARG A 106 12.10 4.24 27.53
C ARG A 106 12.11 5.51 26.69
N ASN A 107 11.11 5.67 25.83
CA ASN A 107 10.96 6.84 24.98
C ASN A 107 9.51 7.34 25.05
N PRO A 108 9.21 8.28 25.97
CA PRO A 108 7.86 8.81 26.15
C PRO A 108 7.28 9.55 24.93
N ARG A 109 8.09 9.82 23.90
CA ARG A 109 7.69 10.49 22.67
C ARG A 109 7.49 9.53 21.50
N LEU A 110 7.77 8.26 21.70
CA LEU A 110 7.72 7.23 20.65
C LEU A 110 6.30 7.08 20.09
N ILE A 111 6.20 6.99 18.77
CA ILE A 111 4.96 6.52 18.11
C ILE A 111 5.09 5.02 17.88
N TYR A 112 4.24 4.26 18.57
CA TYR A 112 4.24 2.81 18.50
C TYR A 112 3.18 2.35 17.49
N GLY A 113 3.57 2.12 16.23
CA GLY A 113 2.69 1.69 15.15
C GLY A 113 2.53 0.18 15.10
N ARG A 114 1.29 -0.29 15.17
CA ARG A 114 0.93 -1.72 15.09
C ARG A 114 0.02 -1.93 13.88
N VAL A 115 0.36 -2.87 13.01
CA VAL A 115 -0.50 -3.26 11.90
C VAL A 115 -0.88 -4.73 12.01
N THR A 116 -2.19 -4.99 12.08
CA THR A 116 -2.73 -6.34 12.17
C THR A 116 -3.93 -6.51 11.23
N GLY A 117 -4.36 -7.74 11.02
CA GLY A 117 -5.56 -8.00 10.22
C GLY A 117 -6.85 -7.60 10.92
N TRP A 118 -6.95 -7.99 12.19
CA TRP A 118 -8.22 -7.93 12.95
C TRP A 118 -8.23 -6.87 14.03
N GLY A 119 -7.13 -6.16 14.28
CA GLY A 119 -6.97 -5.27 15.43
C GLY A 119 -6.37 -5.97 16.65
N GLN A 120 -6.10 -5.19 17.71
CA GLN A 120 -5.53 -5.69 18.96
C GLN A 120 -6.55 -6.40 19.83
N GLU A 121 -7.85 -6.15 19.63
CA GLU A 121 -8.97 -6.64 20.42
C GLU A 121 -10.01 -7.32 19.55
N GLY A 122 -10.97 -7.98 20.19
CA GLY A 122 -12.06 -8.67 19.51
C GLY A 122 -11.85 -10.16 19.33
N PRO A 123 -12.90 -10.91 18.94
CA PRO A 123 -12.88 -12.37 18.93
C PRO A 123 -11.92 -12.97 17.91
N LEU A 124 -11.52 -12.22 16.89
CA LEU A 124 -10.61 -12.68 15.84
C LEU A 124 -9.16 -12.17 16.03
N ALA A 125 -8.87 -11.35 17.03
CA ALA A 125 -7.56 -10.73 17.22
C ALA A 125 -6.38 -11.73 17.19
N GLN A 126 -6.59 -12.96 17.69
CA GLN A 126 -5.60 -14.04 17.70
C GLN A 126 -5.71 -15.00 16.50
N ALA A 127 -6.73 -14.84 15.65
CA ALA A 127 -6.93 -15.72 14.51
C ALA A 127 -5.94 -15.45 13.37
N ALA A 128 -5.54 -16.49 12.65
CA ALA A 128 -4.77 -16.32 11.43
C ALA A 128 -5.66 -15.77 10.31
N GLY A 129 -5.07 -14.99 9.42
CA GLY A 129 -5.72 -14.45 8.23
C GLY A 129 -4.71 -13.72 7.35
N HIS A 130 -5.13 -13.42 6.14
CA HIS A 130 -4.42 -12.60 5.17
C HIS A 130 -5.38 -11.57 4.56
N ASP A 131 -4.87 -10.65 3.73
CA ASP A 131 -5.61 -9.58 3.08
C ASP A 131 -7.05 -9.97 2.72
N LEU A 132 -7.21 -11.02 1.92
CA LEU A 132 -8.52 -11.47 1.44
C LEU A 132 -9.53 -11.71 2.57
N ASN A 133 -9.08 -12.22 3.72
CA ASN A 133 -9.95 -12.50 4.85
C ASN A 133 -10.40 -11.20 5.54
N TYR A 134 -9.50 -10.24 5.70
CA TYR A 134 -9.78 -8.96 6.34
C TYR A 134 -10.72 -8.11 5.51
N ILE A 135 -10.47 -8.00 4.21
CA ILE A 135 -11.32 -7.25 3.29
C ILE A 135 -12.66 -7.94 3.02
N ALA A 136 -12.73 -9.28 3.15
CA ALA A 136 -13.99 -10.02 3.08
C ALA A 136 -14.90 -9.69 4.27
N LEU A 137 -14.34 -9.69 5.48
CA LEU A 137 -15.09 -9.35 6.70
C LEU A 137 -15.55 -7.89 6.70
N ALA A 138 -14.74 -6.98 6.17
CA ALA A 138 -15.10 -5.56 6.00
C ALA A 138 -16.17 -5.31 4.91
N GLY A 139 -16.60 -6.35 4.19
CA GLY A 139 -17.61 -6.25 3.13
C GLY A 139 -17.07 -5.83 1.76
N ALA A 140 -15.79 -5.45 1.65
CA ALA A 140 -15.22 -4.94 0.39
C ALA A 140 -15.18 -6.01 -0.71
N VAL A 141 -14.79 -7.25 -0.40
CA VAL A 141 -14.70 -8.33 -1.40
C VAL A 141 -16.05 -8.58 -2.07
N HIS A 142 -17.15 -8.45 -1.31
CA HIS A 142 -18.50 -8.64 -1.87
C HIS A 142 -18.78 -7.65 -3.02
N ALA A 143 -18.22 -6.44 -2.97
CA ALA A 143 -18.45 -5.41 -3.98
C ALA A 143 -17.59 -5.60 -5.26
N PHE A 144 -16.52 -6.41 -5.22
CA PHE A 144 -15.65 -6.61 -6.38
C PHE A 144 -16.12 -7.78 -7.25
N GLY A 145 -16.28 -7.53 -8.54
CA GLY A 145 -16.61 -8.53 -9.55
C GLY A 145 -17.82 -8.16 -10.38
N ARG A 146 -18.14 -9.01 -11.34
CA ARG A 146 -19.24 -8.81 -12.30
C ARG A 146 -20.53 -9.42 -11.78
N HIS A 147 -21.66 -8.91 -12.30
CA HIS A 147 -22.98 -9.46 -12.02
C HIS A 147 -23.05 -10.97 -12.33
N GLY A 148 -23.65 -11.74 -11.42
CA GLY A 148 -23.80 -13.18 -11.58
C GLY A 148 -22.53 -14.02 -11.41
N GLN A 149 -21.37 -13.39 -11.14
CA GLN A 149 -20.10 -14.09 -10.91
C GLN A 149 -19.68 -14.07 -9.43
N ALA A 150 -18.76 -14.97 -9.07
CA ALA A 150 -18.14 -14.94 -7.75
C ALA A 150 -17.40 -13.62 -7.51
N PRO A 151 -17.26 -13.16 -6.25
CA PRO A 151 -16.40 -12.04 -5.91
C PRO A 151 -14.98 -12.24 -6.40
N THR A 152 -14.36 -11.17 -6.89
CA THR A 152 -12.99 -11.23 -7.44
C THR A 152 -12.01 -10.61 -6.43
N PRO A 153 -10.99 -11.36 -5.95
CA PRO A 153 -9.95 -10.79 -5.10
C PRO A 153 -9.13 -9.71 -5.84
N PRO A 154 -8.96 -8.50 -5.24
CA PRO A 154 -8.24 -7.39 -5.89
C PRO A 154 -6.73 -7.41 -5.59
N LEU A 155 -6.08 -8.57 -5.61
CA LEU A 155 -4.75 -8.78 -5.05
C LEU A 155 -4.72 -8.44 -3.54
N ASN A 156 -3.57 -8.01 -3.01
CA ASN A 156 -3.45 -7.51 -1.64
C ASN A 156 -3.37 -5.97 -1.58
N LEU A 157 -4.00 -5.30 -2.55
CA LEU A 157 -3.95 -3.84 -2.66
C LEU A 157 -4.86 -3.14 -1.66
N ILE A 158 -5.96 -3.77 -1.27
CA ILE A 158 -7.00 -3.12 -0.45
C ILE A 158 -6.76 -3.32 1.04
N GLY A 159 -6.52 -4.53 1.51
CA GLY A 159 -6.28 -4.81 2.92
C GLY A 159 -4.85 -4.47 3.33
N ASP A 160 -3.86 -5.19 2.79
CA ASP A 160 -2.46 -5.01 3.18
C ASP A 160 -1.98 -3.58 2.90
N PHE A 161 -2.21 -3.06 1.70
CA PHE A 161 -1.60 -1.80 1.28
C PHE A 161 -2.52 -0.59 1.53
N GLY A 162 -3.76 -0.61 1.05
CA GLY A 162 -4.69 0.49 1.21
C GLY A 162 -5.13 0.67 2.67
N GLY A 163 -5.74 -0.36 3.27
CA GLY A 163 -6.29 -0.32 4.62
C GLY A 163 -5.24 -0.50 5.73
N GLY A 164 -4.12 -1.19 5.45
CA GLY A 164 -3.06 -1.44 6.41
C GLY A 164 -1.91 -0.44 6.31
N ALA A 165 -1.06 -0.61 5.30
CA ALA A 165 0.20 0.13 5.21
C ALA A 165 0.04 1.65 5.11
N LEU A 166 -0.90 2.14 4.28
CA LEU A 166 -1.17 3.58 4.14
C LEU A 166 -1.77 4.16 5.41
N TYR A 167 -2.70 3.46 6.07
CA TYR A 167 -3.27 3.92 7.35
C TYR A 167 -2.22 3.92 8.46
N LEU A 168 -1.35 2.90 8.51
CA LEU A 168 -0.23 2.89 9.46
C LEU A 168 0.72 4.06 9.21
N ALA A 169 1.15 4.29 7.96
CA ALA A 169 2.05 5.38 7.62
C ALA A 169 1.44 6.75 7.94
N PHE A 170 0.16 6.94 7.60
CA PHE A 170 -0.59 8.15 7.94
C PHE A 170 -0.69 8.36 9.45
N GLY A 171 -1.06 7.30 10.20
CA GLY A 171 -1.16 7.34 11.66
C GLY A 171 0.19 7.64 12.33
N VAL A 172 1.28 7.03 11.85
CA VAL A 172 2.64 7.29 12.35
C VAL A 172 3.03 8.75 12.14
N VAL A 173 2.82 9.30 10.94
CA VAL A 173 3.15 10.71 10.66
C VAL A 173 2.29 11.67 11.49
N CYS A 174 0.99 11.41 11.62
CA CYS A 174 0.10 12.19 12.51
C CYS A 174 0.55 12.12 13.96
N GLY A 175 0.93 10.93 14.43
CA GLY A 175 1.43 10.73 15.78
C GLY A 175 2.73 11.49 16.02
N ILE A 176 3.69 11.47 15.10
CA ILE A 176 4.95 12.24 15.19
C ILE A 176 4.65 13.74 15.27
N LEU A 177 3.76 14.26 14.42
CA LEU A 177 3.35 15.67 14.47
C LEU A 177 2.70 16.04 15.81
N GLU A 178 1.90 15.17 16.38
CA GLU A 178 1.30 15.37 17.69
C GLU A 178 2.36 15.34 18.79
N ALA A 179 3.25 14.35 18.80
CA ALA A 179 4.32 14.21 19.78
C ALA A 179 5.35 15.37 19.74
N GLN A 180 5.55 16.00 18.57
CA GLN A 180 6.36 17.22 18.47
C GLN A 180 5.73 18.43 19.21
N ARG A 181 4.40 18.45 19.37
CA ARG A 181 3.68 19.51 20.08
C ARG A 181 3.51 19.21 21.56
N SER A 182 3.08 17.99 21.90
CA SER A 182 2.74 17.58 23.27
C SER A 182 3.93 17.08 24.06
N GLY A 183 4.98 16.61 23.38
CA GLY A 183 6.08 15.88 23.99
C GLY A 183 5.74 14.42 24.37
N ARG A 184 4.57 13.91 23.94
CA ARG A 184 4.04 12.58 24.32
C ARG A 184 3.80 11.72 23.11
N GLY A 185 4.32 10.49 23.15
CA GLY A 185 4.04 9.45 22.19
C GLY A 185 2.73 8.72 22.47
N GLN A 186 2.38 7.80 21.57
CA GLN A 186 1.16 7.02 21.67
C GLN A 186 1.23 5.76 20.81
N VAL A 187 0.29 4.85 21.02
CA VAL A 187 0.09 3.69 20.16
C VAL A 187 -0.82 4.07 18.99
N VAL A 188 -0.48 3.60 17.80
CA VAL A 188 -1.31 3.64 16.59
C VAL A 188 -1.66 2.20 16.23
N ASP A 189 -2.91 1.82 16.39
CA ASP A 189 -3.44 0.53 15.95
C ASP A 189 -4.06 0.69 14.57
N ALA A 190 -3.40 0.10 13.56
CA ALA A 190 -3.83 0.13 12.16
C ALA A 190 -4.32 -1.26 11.75
N ALA A 191 -5.55 -1.59 12.15
CA ALA A 191 -6.18 -2.83 11.73
C ALA A 191 -6.62 -2.78 10.27
N MET A 192 -6.23 -3.77 9.46
CA MET A 192 -6.59 -3.82 8.04
C MET A 192 -8.11 -3.87 7.83
N VAL A 193 -8.86 -4.53 8.73
CA VAL A 193 -10.33 -4.55 8.67
C VAL A 193 -10.92 -3.14 8.84
N ASP A 194 -10.39 -2.33 9.75
CA ASP A 194 -10.88 -0.96 10.00
C ASP A 194 -10.51 -0.02 8.85
N GLY A 195 -9.27 -0.09 8.38
CA GLY A 195 -8.82 0.70 7.24
C GLY A 195 -9.60 0.37 5.97
N THR A 196 -9.89 -0.92 5.73
CA THR A 196 -10.74 -1.34 4.61
C THR A 196 -12.16 -0.80 4.76
N ALA A 197 -12.76 -0.89 5.94
CA ALA A 197 -14.09 -0.31 6.20
C ALA A 197 -14.10 1.20 5.95
N SER A 198 -13.05 1.91 6.37
CA SER A 198 -12.88 3.34 6.08
C SER A 198 -12.81 3.65 4.59
N LEU A 199 -12.11 2.83 3.78
CA LEU A 199 -12.06 2.96 2.32
C LEU A 199 -13.45 2.79 1.67
N MET A 200 -14.36 2.03 2.30
CA MET A 200 -15.73 1.80 1.82
C MET A 200 -16.72 2.91 2.23
N THR A 201 -16.29 3.98 2.90
CA THR A 201 -17.17 5.04 3.44
C THR A 201 -18.11 5.61 2.40
N ALA A 202 -17.63 5.97 1.21
CA ALA A 202 -18.48 6.53 0.16
C ALA A 202 -19.53 5.51 -0.33
N PHE A 203 -19.15 4.24 -0.40
CA PHE A 203 -20.06 3.16 -0.81
C PHE A 203 -21.18 2.95 0.22
N HIS A 204 -20.85 2.96 1.52
CA HIS A 204 -21.87 2.94 2.59
C HIS A 204 -22.84 4.13 2.48
N GLY A 205 -22.35 5.33 2.17
CA GLY A 205 -23.18 6.51 1.96
C GLY A 205 -24.14 6.33 0.79
N MET A 206 -23.68 5.80 -0.34
CA MET A 206 -24.54 5.51 -1.52
C MET A 206 -25.63 4.47 -1.19
N MET A 207 -25.28 3.42 -0.45
CA MET A 207 -26.26 2.41 -0.02
C MET A 207 -27.32 3.02 0.91
N ALA A 208 -26.91 3.81 1.89
CA ALA A 208 -27.82 4.49 2.83
C ALA A 208 -28.76 5.47 2.13
N ALA A 209 -28.31 6.10 1.04
CA ALA A 209 -29.13 7.00 0.21
C ALA A 209 -30.06 6.28 -0.79
N GLY A 210 -30.01 4.94 -0.86
CA GLY A 210 -30.76 4.16 -1.86
C GLY A 210 -30.25 4.34 -3.29
N LEU A 211 -29.03 4.87 -3.47
CA LEU A 211 -28.42 5.10 -4.78
C LEU A 211 -27.56 3.92 -5.24
N GLY A 212 -27.33 2.94 -4.37
CA GLY A 212 -26.59 1.72 -4.65
C GLY A 212 -27.45 0.47 -4.50
N SER A 213 -26.89 -0.66 -4.95
CA SER A 213 -27.44 -1.99 -4.79
C SER A 213 -26.41 -2.88 -4.12
N HIS A 214 -26.85 -3.77 -3.22
CA HIS A 214 -26.00 -4.83 -2.67
C HIS A 214 -25.68 -5.93 -3.68
N GLU A 215 -26.34 -5.92 -4.83
CA GLU A 215 -26.06 -6.84 -5.92
C GLU A 215 -24.83 -6.34 -6.70
N ARG A 216 -23.74 -7.09 -6.61
CA ARG A 216 -22.46 -6.79 -7.26
C ARG A 216 -22.60 -6.71 -8.78
N GLY A 217 -21.88 -5.76 -9.40
CA GLY A 217 -21.86 -5.58 -10.85
C GLY A 217 -23.14 -4.94 -11.39
N THR A 218 -23.91 -4.26 -10.55
CA THR A 218 -25.12 -3.51 -10.92
C THR A 218 -25.05 -2.03 -10.57
N ASN A 219 -23.94 -1.56 -9.99
CA ASN A 219 -23.70 -0.16 -9.65
C ASN A 219 -22.83 0.54 -10.69
N ILE A 220 -22.62 1.84 -10.51
CA ILE A 220 -21.80 2.63 -11.46
C ILE A 220 -20.34 2.15 -11.44
N LEU A 221 -19.74 2.01 -10.25
CA LEU A 221 -18.30 1.80 -10.10
C LEU A 221 -17.88 0.33 -10.07
N ASP A 222 -18.83 -0.61 -10.13
CA ASP A 222 -18.60 -2.04 -10.00
C ASP A 222 -18.88 -2.83 -11.28
N THR A 223 -18.72 -2.17 -12.44
CA THR A 223 -19.02 -2.72 -13.77
C THR A 223 -20.50 -2.83 -14.14
N GLY A 224 -21.44 -2.27 -13.38
CA GLY A 224 -22.85 -2.23 -13.77
C GLY A 224 -23.07 -1.34 -14.99
N ALA A 225 -22.58 -0.11 -14.93
CA ALA A 225 -22.77 0.89 -15.96
C ALA A 225 -21.93 0.64 -17.22
N HIS A 226 -22.51 0.88 -18.40
CA HIS A 226 -21.82 0.79 -19.69
C HIS A 226 -20.76 1.87 -19.88
N PHE A 227 -20.87 2.99 -19.21
CA PHE A 227 -19.93 4.12 -19.28
C PHE A 227 -18.82 4.06 -18.22
N TYR A 228 -18.79 3.00 -17.39
CA TYR A 228 -17.74 2.74 -16.42
C TYR A 228 -17.37 1.25 -16.46
N GLU A 229 -16.57 0.86 -17.45
CA GLU A 229 -16.33 -0.54 -17.78
C GLU A 229 -14.99 -0.73 -18.50
N VAL A 230 -14.51 -1.96 -18.54
CA VAL A 230 -13.41 -2.41 -19.38
C VAL A 230 -13.96 -3.21 -20.57
N TYR A 231 -13.48 -2.91 -21.78
CA TYR A 231 -13.95 -3.54 -23.01
C TYR A 231 -12.81 -4.23 -23.75
N GLU A 232 -13.08 -5.42 -24.28
CA GLU A 232 -12.16 -6.16 -25.11
C GLU A 232 -12.16 -5.60 -26.54
N CYS A 233 -10.96 -5.42 -27.08
CA CYS A 233 -10.71 -4.98 -28.46
C CYS A 233 -10.56 -6.15 -29.44
N SER A 234 -10.47 -5.87 -30.73
CA SER A 234 -10.35 -6.90 -31.77
C SER A 234 -9.08 -7.74 -31.67
N ASP A 235 -8.03 -7.20 -31.06
CA ASP A 235 -6.72 -7.86 -30.82
C ASP A 235 -6.64 -8.62 -29.50
N GLY A 236 -7.76 -8.78 -28.77
CA GLY A 236 -7.83 -9.44 -27.47
C GLY A 236 -7.24 -8.64 -26.31
N ARG A 237 -6.79 -7.40 -26.55
CA ARG A 237 -6.39 -6.45 -25.52
C ARG A 237 -7.59 -5.68 -24.99
N TRP A 238 -7.39 -4.91 -23.92
CA TRP A 238 -8.47 -4.26 -23.20
C TRP A 238 -8.28 -2.76 -23.11
N ILE A 239 -9.42 -2.04 -23.09
CA ILE A 239 -9.50 -0.61 -22.80
C ILE A 239 -10.46 -0.37 -21.64
N SER A 240 -10.36 0.79 -21.02
CA SER A 240 -11.31 1.26 -20.00
C SER A 240 -11.96 2.56 -20.44
N VAL A 241 -13.24 2.69 -20.11
CA VAL A 241 -13.99 3.95 -20.18
C VAL A 241 -14.58 4.26 -18.80
N ALA A 242 -14.61 5.53 -18.41
CA ALA A 242 -15.06 5.99 -17.10
C ALA A 242 -15.79 7.34 -17.18
N ALA A 243 -16.58 7.56 -18.21
CA ALA A 243 -17.27 8.82 -18.54
C ALA A 243 -18.54 9.01 -17.70
N ILE A 244 -18.39 9.28 -16.38
CA ILE A 244 -19.52 9.39 -15.44
C ILE A 244 -20.33 10.66 -15.69
N GLU A 245 -19.68 11.81 -15.81
CA GLU A 245 -20.35 13.08 -16.01
C GLU A 245 -20.90 13.21 -17.43
N GLY A 246 -22.12 13.74 -17.55
CA GLY A 246 -22.82 13.85 -18.83
C GLY A 246 -22.02 14.52 -19.95
N LYS A 247 -21.18 15.52 -19.62
CA LYS A 247 -20.31 16.20 -20.61
C LYS A 247 -19.23 15.26 -21.17
N PHE A 248 -18.64 14.42 -20.33
CA PHE A 248 -17.63 13.44 -20.74
C PHE A 248 -18.26 12.26 -21.49
N TYR A 249 -19.45 11.86 -21.06
CA TYR A 249 -20.22 10.85 -21.79
C TYR A 249 -20.62 11.33 -23.19
N ALA A 250 -21.06 12.57 -23.32
CA ALA A 250 -21.35 13.17 -24.62
C ALA A 250 -20.10 13.23 -25.53
N GLU A 251 -18.91 13.55 -24.97
CA GLU A 251 -17.66 13.53 -25.72
C GLU A 251 -17.28 12.10 -26.14
N LEU A 252 -17.43 11.12 -25.25
CA LEU A 252 -17.22 9.72 -25.59
C LEU A 252 -18.11 9.29 -26.76
N LEU A 253 -19.43 9.53 -26.70
CA LEU A 253 -20.34 9.17 -27.76
C LEU A 253 -20.01 9.87 -29.09
N ARG A 254 -19.68 11.15 -29.02
CA ARG A 254 -19.26 11.94 -30.22
C ARG A 254 -18.00 11.33 -30.85
N ARG A 255 -17.01 10.92 -30.06
CA ARG A 255 -15.78 10.29 -30.57
C ARG A 255 -16.02 8.90 -31.14
N LEU A 256 -16.99 8.18 -30.59
CA LEU A 256 -17.40 6.86 -31.08
C LEU A 256 -18.36 6.92 -32.29
N ASP A 257 -18.73 8.14 -32.74
CA ASP A 257 -19.72 8.37 -33.79
C ASP A 257 -21.07 7.71 -33.48
N ILE A 258 -21.49 7.83 -32.20
CA ILE A 258 -22.81 7.31 -31.76
C ILE A 258 -23.75 8.49 -31.55
N ASP A 259 -24.91 8.43 -32.24
CA ASP A 259 -26.02 9.35 -31.99
C ASP A 259 -26.60 9.06 -30.59
N PRO A 260 -26.56 10.03 -29.64
CA PRO A 260 -27.13 9.84 -28.30
C PRO A 260 -28.61 9.44 -28.30
N ALA A 261 -29.39 9.85 -29.31
CA ALA A 261 -30.80 9.49 -29.44
C ALA A 261 -31.03 7.99 -29.69
N THR A 262 -29.98 7.25 -30.06
CA THR A 262 -30.05 5.81 -30.31
C THR A 262 -29.70 4.96 -29.10
N LEU A 263 -29.37 5.60 -27.98
CA LEU A 263 -29.05 4.94 -26.68
C LEU A 263 -30.10 5.36 -25.64
N PRO A 264 -30.36 4.49 -24.64
CA PRO A 264 -31.15 4.88 -23.50
C PRO A 264 -30.43 5.98 -22.71
N PRO A 265 -31.15 6.73 -21.82
CA PRO A 265 -30.52 7.73 -20.96
C PRO A 265 -29.37 7.14 -20.16
N GLN A 266 -28.28 7.88 -20.04
CA GLN A 266 -27.03 7.41 -19.40
C GLN A 266 -27.25 6.76 -18.03
N MET A 267 -28.07 7.36 -17.18
CA MET A 267 -28.30 6.91 -15.80
C MET A 267 -29.48 5.93 -15.65
N ASP A 268 -30.06 5.51 -16.76
CA ASP A 268 -31.14 4.51 -16.76
C ASP A 268 -30.54 3.10 -16.57
N ARG A 269 -30.57 2.65 -15.30
CA ARG A 269 -29.95 1.38 -14.87
C ARG A 269 -30.56 0.15 -15.52
N GLU A 270 -31.83 0.19 -15.82
CA GLU A 270 -32.55 -0.94 -16.44
C GLU A 270 -32.00 -1.27 -17.82
N HIS A 271 -31.55 -0.25 -18.53
CA HIS A 271 -31.03 -0.37 -19.89
C HIS A 271 -29.50 -0.41 -20.01
N TRP A 272 -28.78 -0.37 -18.88
CA TRP A 272 -27.31 -0.50 -18.91
C TRP A 272 -26.79 -1.77 -19.60
N PRO A 273 -27.42 -2.96 -19.43
CA PRO A 273 -26.97 -4.17 -20.12
C PRO A 273 -27.04 -4.06 -21.64
N GLU A 274 -28.11 -3.44 -22.18
CA GLU A 274 -28.28 -3.22 -23.61
C GLU A 274 -27.19 -2.28 -24.16
N ALA A 275 -27.01 -1.12 -23.52
CA ALA A 275 -25.99 -0.15 -23.91
C ALA A 275 -24.58 -0.76 -23.81
N LYS A 276 -24.32 -1.58 -22.80
CA LYS A 276 -23.06 -2.31 -22.63
C LYS A 276 -22.83 -3.30 -23.77
N ALA A 277 -23.82 -4.09 -24.14
CA ALA A 277 -23.73 -5.02 -25.27
C ALA A 277 -23.37 -4.30 -26.59
N ARG A 278 -23.97 -3.13 -26.81
CA ARG A 278 -23.66 -2.30 -27.98
C ARG A 278 -22.23 -1.79 -27.98
N LEU A 279 -21.74 -1.24 -26.83
CA LEU A 279 -20.36 -0.78 -26.73
C LEU A 279 -19.37 -1.95 -26.82
N THR A 280 -19.70 -3.11 -26.26
CA THR A 280 -18.88 -4.33 -26.40
C THR A 280 -18.69 -4.71 -27.87
N ALA A 281 -19.77 -4.72 -28.65
CA ALA A 281 -19.70 -5.00 -30.08
C ALA A 281 -18.86 -3.94 -30.83
N LEU A 282 -19.02 -2.67 -30.47
CA LEU A 282 -18.28 -1.57 -31.08
C LEU A 282 -16.79 -1.65 -30.80
N PHE A 283 -16.39 -1.84 -29.52
CA PHE A 283 -14.98 -1.87 -29.16
C PHE A 283 -14.23 -3.07 -29.75
N LYS A 284 -14.93 -4.15 -30.08
CA LYS A 284 -14.37 -5.29 -30.83
C LYS A 284 -14.09 -5.01 -32.31
N THR A 285 -14.45 -3.86 -32.84
CA THR A 285 -14.23 -3.53 -34.27
C THR A 285 -12.83 -3.02 -34.58
N ARG A 286 -12.06 -2.59 -33.55
CA ARG A 286 -10.71 -2.05 -33.70
C ARG A 286 -9.77 -2.62 -32.63
N THR A 287 -8.50 -2.53 -32.91
CA THR A 287 -7.42 -2.85 -31.95
C THR A 287 -7.35 -1.84 -30.82
N ARG A 288 -6.71 -2.21 -29.69
CA ARG A 288 -6.46 -1.28 -28.57
C ARG A 288 -5.73 -0.02 -29.03
N ASP A 289 -4.71 -0.18 -29.89
CA ASP A 289 -3.89 0.94 -30.35
C ASP A 289 -4.67 1.90 -31.25
N GLU A 290 -5.58 1.40 -32.09
CA GLU A 290 -6.48 2.24 -32.88
C GLU A 290 -7.47 3.01 -32.00
N TRP A 291 -7.97 2.41 -30.93
CA TRP A 291 -8.80 3.12 -29.95
C TRP A 291 -8.00 4.16 -29.16
N CYS A 292 -6.76 3.88 -28.79
CA CYS A 292 -5.87 4.87 -28.18
C CYS A 292 -5.66 6.08 -29.09
N ALA A 293 -5.40 5.86 -30.37
CA ALA A 293 -5.22 6.95 -31.33
C ALA A 293 -6.46 7.86 -31.45
N LEU A 294 -7.66 7.32 -31.23
CA LEU A 294 -8.91 8.06 -31.31
C LEU A 294 -9.30 8.76 -30.01
N LEU A 295 -9.07 8.13 -28.87
CA LEU A 295 -9.69 8.50 -27.58
C LEU A 295 -8.70 9.01 -26.54
N GLU A 296 -7.43 8.59 -26.56
CA GLU A 296 -6.46 8.97 -25.54
C GLU A 296 -6.14 10.47 -25.61
N GLY A 297 -6.00 11.09 -24.46
CA GLY A 297 -5.75 12.52 -24.35
C GLY A 297 -6.96 13.42 -24.62
N THR A 298 -8.16 12.84 -24.70
CA THR A 298 -9.43 13.57 -24.86
C THR A 298 -10.27 13.50 -23.58
N ASP A 299 -11.36 14.26 -23.53
CA ASP A 299 -12.31 14.26 -22.40
C ASP A 299 -13.29 13.06 -22.42
N ALA A 300 -12.98 11.98 -23.17
CA ALA A 300 -13.77 10.76 -23.22
C ALA A 300 -13.59 9.84 -22.01
N CYS A 301 -12.76 10.19 -21.06
CA CYS A 301 -12.40 9.38 -19.87
C CYS A 301 -11.96 7.96 -20.28
N PHE A 302 -10.97 7.89 -21.14
CA PHE A 302 -10.46 6.66 -21.74
C PHE A 302 -9.01 6.38 -21.31
N ALA A 303 -8.69 5.10 -21.13
CA ALA A 303 -7.30 4.64 -21.03
C ALA A 303 -7.14 3.20 -21.54
N PRO A 304 -5.99 2.82 -22.12
CA PRO A 304 -5.68 1.41 -22.36
C PRO A 304 -5.51 0.67 -21.02
N VAL A 305 -5.93 -0.59 -20.96
CA VAL A 305 -5.57 -1.49 -19.85
C VAL A 305 -4.22 -2.09 -20.19
N LEU A 306 -3.20 -1.68 -19.45
CA LEU A 306 -1.81 -2.08 -19.67
C LEU A 306 -1.42 -3.21 -18.72
N THR A 307 -0.55 -4.08 -19.18
CA THR A 307 0.13 -5.06 -18.34
C THR A 307 1.24 -4.37 -17.51
N THR A 308 1.79 -5.05 -16.52
CA THR A 308 2.85 -4.49 -15.65
C THR A 308 4.15 -4.22 -16.40
N ASP A 309 4.41 -4.91 -17.49
CA ASP A 309 5.55 -4.69 -18.38
C ASP A 309 5.29 -3.59 -19.44
N GLU A 310 4.03 -3.37 -19.84
CA GLU A 310 3.67 -2.27 -20.74
C GLU A 310 3.63 -0.91 -20.03
N ALA A 311 3.14 -0.87 -18.79
CA ALA A 311 2.90 0.36 -18.05
C ALA A 311 4.13 1.29 -17.93
N PRO A 312 5.36 0.81 -17.68
CA PRO A 312 6.57 1.64 -17.66
C PRO A 312 6.88 2.31 -19.00
N HIS A 313 6.41 1.74 -20.10
CA HIS A 313 6.70 2.21 -21.44
C HIS A 313 5.69 3.21 -21.99
N HIS A 314 4.55 3.37 -21.34
CA HIS A 314 3.53 4.33 -21.72
C HIS A 314 4.06 5.78 -21.71
N PRO A 315 3.82 6.61 -22.77
CA PRO A 315 4.38 7.96 -22.87
C PRO A 315 4.14 8.84 -21.66
N HIS A 316 2.91 8.82 -21.10
CA HIS A 316 2.56 9.58 -19.92
C HIS A 316 3.38 9.13 -18.67
N ASN A 317 3.52 7.82 -18.45
CA ASN A 317 4.28 7.27 -17.34
C ASN A 317 5.78 7.56 -17.45
N LYS A 318 6.34 7.51 -18.70
CA LYS A 318 7.72 7.91 -18.98
C LYS A 318 7.95 9.39 -18.65
N MET A 319 7.10 10.27 -19.17
CA MET A 319 7.24 11.72 -18.93
C MET A 319 7.13 12.04 -17.44
N ARG A 320 6.22 11.39 -16.71
CA ARG A 320 6.09 11.53 -15.28
C ARG A 320 7.17 10.82 -14.48
N ARG A 321 7.96 9.95 -15.08
CA ARG A 321 8.91 9.08 -14.37
C ARG A 321 8.18 8.31 -13.26
N THR A 322 7.04 7.71 -13.60
CA THR A 322 6.24 6.92 -12.66
C THR A 322 6.98 5.64 -12.25
N TYR A 323 7.86 5.17 -13.11
CA TYR A 323 8.74 4.05 -12.88
C TYR A 323 10.20 4.49 -12.97
N VAL A 324 11.05 3.82 -12.21
CA VAL A 324 12.52 3.99 -12.18
C VAL A 324 13.18 2.64 -12.29
N GLU A 325 14.43 2.62 -12.75
CA GLU A 325 15.27 1.43 -12.73
C GLU A 325 16.26 1.54 -11.57
N ILE A 326 16.28 0.54 -10.69
CA ILE A 326 17.21 0.44 -9.57
C ILE A 326 17.79 -0.97 -9.59
N ASP A 327 19.11 -1.09 -9.65
CA ASP A 327 19.84 -2.36 -9.74
C ASP A 327 19.32 -3.28 -10.88
N GLY A 328 19.02 -2.69 -12.06
CA GLY A 328 18.50 -3.40 -13.22
C GLY A 328 17.04 -3.87 -13.10
N ILE A 329 16.31 -3.41 -12.09
CA ILE A 329 14.89 -3.74 -11.89
C ILE A 329 14.05 -2.49 -12.08
N VAL A 330 13.15 -2.52 -13.08
CA VAL A 330 12.13 -1.48 -13.27
C VAL A 330 11.07 -1.63 -12.19
N GLN A 331 10.81 -0.55 -11.45
CA GLN A 331 9.93 -0.55 -10.31
C GLN A 331 9.25 0.82 -10.14
N PRO A 332 8.13 0.92 -9.39
CA PRO A 332 7.49 2.20 -9.13
C PRO A 332 8.44 3.18 -8.42
N ALA A 333 8.43 4.43 -8.86
CA ALA A 333 9.12 5.52 -8.18
C ALA A 333 8.44 5.86 -6.84
N SER A 334 9.15 6.59 -5.97
CA SER A 334 8.60 7.09 -4.72
C SER A 334 7.38 7.99 -4.96
N ALA A 335 6.35 7.81 -4.15
CA ALA A 335 5.11 8.57 -4.18
C ALA A 335 4.64 8.88 -2.73
N PRO A 336 3.95 10.06 -2.51
CA PRO A 336 3.68 11.13 -3.47
C PRO A 336 4.91 11.96 -3.84
N ARG A 337 4.77 12.86 -4.81
CA ARG A 337 5.84 13.78 -5.23
C ARG A 337 5.73 15.10 -4.50
N PHE A 338 6.87 15.63 -4.11
CA PHE A 338 6.98 16.92 -3.44
C PHE A 338 7.66 17.94 -4.35
N SER A 339 7.16 19.18 -4.37
CA SER A 339 7.69 20.24 -5.22
C SER A 339 9.05 20.79 -4.76
N ARG A 340 9.38 20.66 -3.47
CA ARG A 340 10.59 21.23 -2.86
C ARG A 340 11.47 20.16 -2.21
N THR A 341 10.93 19.30 -1.35
CA THR A 341 11.66 18.23 -0.65
C THR A 341 11.60 16.94 -1.47
N ILE A 342 12.34 16.92 -2.58
CA ILE A 342 12.36 15.76 -3.49
C ILE A 342 13.20 14.66 -2.85
N PRO A 343 12.65 13.47 -2.62
CA PRO A 343 13.42 12.34 -2.12
C PRO A 343 14.49 11.88 -3.10
N ASP A 344 15.57 11.34 -2.56
CA ASP A 344 16.58 10.65 -3.34
C ASP A 344 16.04 9.30 -3.85
N LEU A 345 16.69 8.68 -4.83
CA LEU A 345 16.37 7.33 -5.24
C LEU A 345 16.65 6.35 -4.08
N PRO A 346 15.73 5.44 -3.77
CA PRO A 346 15.97 4.48 -2.71
C PRO A 346 17.09 3.49 -3.07
N ILE A 347 17.84 3.05 -2.07
CA ILE A 347 18.80 1.97 -2.25
C ILE A 347 18.07 0.63 -2.45
N PRO A 348 18.64 -0.33 -3.22
CA PRO A 348 18.08 -1.67 -3.37
C PRO A 348 17.87 -2.36 -2.02
N PRO A 349 17.04 -3.42 -1.95
CA PRO A 349 16.91 -4.25 -0.76
C PRO A 349 18.26 -4.76 -0.26
N GLN A 350 18.56 -4.54 1.03
CA GLN A 350 19.80 -4.96 1.66
C GLN A 350 19.61 -6.23 2.47
N PRO A 351 20.57 -7.18 2.44
CA PRO A 351 20.51 -8.36 3.29
C PRO A 351 20.62 -7.95 4.77
N PRO A 352 20.02 -8.73 5.68
CA PRO A 352 20.27 -8.57 7.09
C PRO A 352 21.76 -8.74 7.37
N ARG A 353 22.35 -7.79 8.08
CA ARG A 353 23.73 -7.87 8.53
C ARG A 353 23.79 -8.44 9.92
N GLY A 354 24.76 -9.31 10.18
CA GLY A 354 25.07 -9.75 11.53
C GLY A 354 25.52 -8.59 12.41
N LEU A 355 25.52 -8.80 13.70
CA LEU A 355 25.90 -7.74 14.66
C LEU A 355 27.38 -7.33 14.52
N ASP A 356 28.23 -8.21 14.00
CA ASP A 356 29.63 -7.97 13.65
C ASP A 356 29.82 -6.97 12.48
N GLU A 357 28.85 -6.91 11.57
CA GLU A 357 28.85 -5.98 10.42
C GLU A 357 27.95 -4.75 10.65
N ALA A 358 27.38 -4.64 11.85
CA ALA A 358 26.34 -3.65 12.16
C ALA A 358 26.86 -2.22 12.31
N GLU A 359 28.17 -2.02 12.48
CA GLU A 359 28.76 -0.71 12.86
C GLU A 359 28.37 0.43 11.93
N ALA A 360 28.42 0.19 10.61
CA ALA A 360 28.07 1.20 9.62
C ALA A 360 26.58 1.59 9.68
N ILE A 361 25.71 0.62 9.98
CA ILE A 361 24.26 0.86 10.11
C ILE A 361 23.97 1.57 11.44
N LEU A 362 24.64 1.16 12.51
CA LEU A 362 24.46 1.71 13.85
C LEU A 362 25.04 3.12 13.99
N ALA A 363 25.98 3.53 13.13
CA ALA A 363 26.54 4.88 13.14
C ALA A 363 25.48 5.99 12.97
N ASP A 364 24.40 5.70 12.26
CA ASP A 364 23.27 6.64 12.13
C ASP A 364 22.37 6.67 13.39
N TRP A 365 22.55 5.72 14.31
CA TRP A 365 21.66 5.49 15.44
C TRP A 365 22.31 5.68 16.80
N LEU A 366 23.59 5.32 16.95
CA LEU A 366 24.32 5.30 18.21
C LEU A 366 25.63 6.09 18.09
N GLU A 367 26.04 6.67 19.18
CA GLU A 367 27.36 7.29 19.26
C GLU A 367 28.50 6.24 19.20
N PRO A 368 29.66 6.58 18.64
CA PRO A 368 30.79 5.63 18.55
C PRO A 368 31.16 4.95 19.88
N ALA A 369 31.09 5.69 21.00
CA ALA A 369 31.37 5.15 22.33
C ALA A 369 30.31 4.11 22.76
N GLU A 370 29.07 4.29 22.37
CA GLU A 370 27.96 3.34 22.66
C GLU A 370 28.14 2.06 21.84
N THR A 371 28.46 2.19 20.55
CA THR A 371 28.74 1.04 19.67
C THR A 371 29.94 0.25 20.21
N ALA A 372 31.02 0.94 20.66
CA ALA A 372 32.17 0.30 21.29
C ALA A 372 31.81 -0.43 22.61
N ALA A 373 30.93 0.16 23.43
CA ALA A 373 30.45 -0.48 24.65
C ALA A 373 29.62 -1.73 24.37
N LEU A 374 28.73 -1.70 23.35
CA LEU A 374 27.97 -2.87 22.90
C LEU A 374 28.87 -3.98 22.38
N ARG A 375 29.97 -3.62 21.70
CA ARG A 375 31.01 -4.57 21.25
C ARG A 375 31.76 -5.18 22.43
N ALA A 376 32.19 -4.37 23.40
CA ALA A 376 32.87 -4.85 24.58
C ALA A 376 31.99 -5.77 25.45
N ALA A 377 30.68 -5.56 25.43
CA ALA A 377 29.69 -6.40 26.10
C ALA A 377 29.32 -7.68 25.30
N GLY A 378 29.89 -7.88 24.11
CA GLY A 378 29.55 -9.01 23.25
C GLY A 378 28.12 -8.98 22.68
N THR A 379 27.47 -7.81 22.68
CA THR A 379 26.14 -7.60 22.12
C THR A 379 26.22 -7.44 20.62
N ILE A 380 27.26 -6.81 20.11
CA ILE A 380 27.67 -6.76 18.69
C ILE A 380 29.06 -7.33 18.58
N GLY A 381 29.29 -8.29 17.71
CA GLY A 381 30.52 -9.06 17.56
C GLY A 381 31.62 -8.33 16.84
#